data_332cb3d8a60b6f7f1e1673c16b72ed56
#
_entry.id   332cb3d8a60b6f7f1e1673c16b72ed56
#
_cell.length_a   1.000
_cell.length_b   1.000
_cell.length_c   1.000
_cell.angle_alpha   90.00
_cell.angle_beta   90.00
_cell.angle_gamma   90.00
#
_symmetry.space_group_name_H-M   'P 1'
#
loop_
_entity.id
_entity.type
_entity.pdbx_description
1 polymer ?
#
loop_
_entity_poly.entity_id
_entity_poly.type
_entity_poly.pdbx_seq_one_letter_code
_entity_poly.pdbx_strand_id
1 'polypeptide(L)'
;AKIGTRTPFMMPKRIADTPSSQPIKEYIGSGPFKFVASEFKPGLKVVYEKNKDYVPRGEPASWTAGGKVVHVDRVEWVSMPDSLTAANALLNQEVDFIEVMSYDLLPMFEGRKDLKVDILDKLGLWTYYRFNFLYPPFNNKLVRRAAMYAVGQQDVLKALAGDPKYYKICVAVFG
;
A
#
# COMPACT_ATOMS: atom_id res chain seq x y z
N ALA A 1 0.31 -3.05 -19.14
CA ALA A 1 0.49 -3.11 -17.68
C ALA A 1 1.97 -3.20 -17.37
N LYS A 2 2.50 -2.33 -16.53
CA LYS A 2 3.88 -2.50 -16.03
C LYS A 2 3.94 -3.77 -15.20
N ILE A 3 4.89 -4.65 -15.54
CA ILE A 3 5.15 -5.92 -14.83
C ILE A 3 5.46 -5.74 -13.33
N GLY A 4 5.61 -4.54 -12.83
CA GLY A 4 5.87 -4.24 -11.41
C GLY A 4 4.67 -3.85 -10.59
N THR A 5 3.48 -3.73 -11.17
CA THR A 5 2.28 -3.36 -10.43
C THR A 5 1.37 -4.58 -10.27
N ARG A 6 0.93 -4.83 -9.06
CA ARG A 6 0.01 -5.93 -8.76
C ARG A 6 -1.42 -5.67 -9.26
N THR A 7 -1.70 -4.44 -9.68
CA THR A 7 -3.02 -4.02 -10.13
C THR A 7 -2.98 -3.59 -11.59
N PRO A 8 -3.79 -4.18 -12.47
CA PRO A 8 -3.94 -3.70 -13.84
C PRO A 8 -4.69 -2.36 -13.84
N PHE A 9 -4.17 -1.40 -14.58
CA PHE A 9 -4.84 -0.10 -14.74
C PHE A 9 -5.74 -0.11 -15.97
N MET A 10 -6.99 0.31 -15.79
CA MET A 10 -7.93 0.53 -16.88
C MET A 10 -7.69 1.92 -17.46
N MET A 11 -7.46 1.99 -18.76
CA MET A 11 -7.26 3.25 -19.49
C MET A 11 -7.72 3.12 -20.93
N PRO A 12 -8.01 4.22 -21.63
CA PRO A 12 -8.33 4.20 -23.06
C PRO A 12 -7.22 3.56 -23.89
N LYS A 13 -7.59 2.82 -24.95
CA LYS A 13 -6.64 2.12 -25.82
C LYS A 13 -5.52 3.05 -26.33
N ARG A 14 -5.86 4.27 -26.77
CA ARG A 14 -4.88 5.25 -27.24
C ARG A 14 -3.79 5.60 -26.21
N ILE A 15 -4.10 5.51 -24.91
CA ILE A 15 -3.14 5.73 -23.82
C ILE A 15 -2.36 4.44 -23.55
N ALA A 16 -3.04 3.29 -23.59
CA ALA A 16 -2.42 1.99 -23.39
C ALA A 16 -1.41 1.63 -24.49
N ASP A 17 -1.62 2.11 -25.69
CA ASP A 17 -0.73 1.92 -26.84
C ASP A 17 0.55 2.80 -26.77
N THR A 18 0.68 3.70 -25.78
CA THR A 18 1.89 4.49 -25.59
C THR A 18 3.07 3.56 -25.32
N PRO A 19 4.17 3.68 -26.08
CA PRO A 19 5.36 2.85 -25.87
C PRO A 19 5.86 2.91 -24.42
N SER A 20 6.30 1.78 -23.88
CA SER A 20 6.74 1.69 -22.47
C SER A 20 7.94 2.58 -22.12
N SER A 21 8.68 3.05 -23.12
CA SER A 21 9.78 4.00 -22.99
C SER A 21 9.33 5.45 -22.87
N GLN A 22 8.06 5.74 -23.07
CA GLN A 22 7.50 7.09 -23.00
C GLN A 22 6.52 7.22 -21.84
N PRO A 23 6.54 8.34 -21.10
CA PRO A 23 5.53 8.62 -20.08
C PRO A 23 4.17 8.91 -20.76
N ILE A 24 3.10 8.41 -20.16
CA ILE A 24 1.75 8.80 -20.58
C ILE A 24 1.50 10.27 -20.22
N LYS A 25 0.78 10.98 -21.08
CA LYS A 25 0.47 12.41 -20.92
C LYS A 25 -0.91 12.67 -20.30
N GLU A 26 -1.80 11.69 -20.39
CA GLU A 26 -3.17 11.79 -19.88
C GLU A 26 -3.42 10.71 -18.84
N TYR A 27 -4.07 11.07 -17.74
CA TYR A 27 -4.39 10.17 -16.64
C TYR A 27 -5.90 9.96 -16.60
N ILE A 28 -6.42 9.16 -17.53
CA ILE A 28 -7.84 8.89 -17.67
C ILE A 28 -8.12 7.45 -17.25
N GLY A 29 -8.95 7.30 -16.24
CA GLY A 29 -9.48 6.03 -15.77
C GLY A 29 -11.00 5.99 -15.86
N SER A 30 -11.59 4.89 -15.41
CA SER A 30 -13.05 4.68 -15.33
C SER A 30 -13.55 4.63 -13.88
N GLY A 31 -12.76 5.11 -12.93
CA GLY A 31 -13.04 5.04 -11.50
C GLY A 31 -13.87 6.20 -10.96
N PRO A 32 -14.16 6.17 -9.66
CA PRO A 32 -15.00 7.17 -9.00
C PRO A 32 -14.29 8.50 -8.73
N PHE A 33 -13.01 8.63 -9.07
CA PHE A 33 -12.23 9.85 -8.92
C PHE A 33 -11.58 10.27 -10.24
N LYS A 34 -11.44 11.58 -10.43
CA LYS A 34 -10.69 12.22 -11.51
C LYS A 34 -9.41 12.84 -10.94
N PHE A 35 -8.28 12.63 -11.60
CA PHE A 35 -7.00 13.24 -11.24
C PHE A 35 -6.98 14.73 -11.58
N VAL A 36 -6.54 15.57 -10.63
CA VAL A 36 -6.42 17.03 -10.80
C VAL A 36 -4.98 17.38 -11.13
N ALA A 37 -4.68 17.38 -12.44
CA ALA A 37 -3.31 17.57 -12.93
C ALA A 37 -2.71 18.94 -12.56
N SER A 38 -3.53 20.00 -12.47
CA SER A 38 -3.10 21.37 -12.11
C SER A 38 -2.57 21.49 -10.68
N GLU A 39 -2.95 20.56 -9.80
CA GLU A 39 -2.55 20.56 -8.40
C GLU A 39 -1.53 19.45 -8.07
N PHE A 40 -1.14 18.68 -9.05
CA PHE A 40 -0.12 17.65 -8.87
C PHE A 40 1.25 18.27 -8.62
N LYS A 41 1.85 17.92 -7.50
CA LYS A 41 3.21 18.29 -7.13
C LYS A 41 4.03 17.02 -6.91
N PRO A 42 4.88 16.63 -7.87
CA PRO A 42 5.68 15.41 -7.76
C PRO A 42 6.46 15.32 -6.45
N GLY A 43 6.35 14.19 -5.76
CA GLY A 43 7.00 13.96 -4.46
C GLY A 43 6.35 14.66 -3.26
N LEU A 44 5.35 15.51 -3.45
CA LEU A 44 4.68 16.26 -2.38
C LEU A 44 3.19 15.93 -2.28
N LYS A 45 2.44 16.08 -3.37
CA LYS A 45 0.98 15.95 -3.30
C LYS A 45 0.37 15.45 -4.60
N VAL A 46 -0.60 14.55 -4.46
CA VAL A 46 -1.49 14.10 -5.53
C VAL A 46 -2.93 14.41 -5.14
N VAL A 47 -3.70 14.97 -6.07
CA VAL A 47 -5.07 15.42 -5.80
C VAL A 47 -6.05 14.72 -6.72
N TYR A 48 -7.16 14.30 -6.14
CA TYR A 48 -8.28 13.69 -6.84
C TYR A 48 -9.59 14.35 -6.42
N GLU A 49 -10.49 14.49 -7.39
CA GLU A 49 -11.86 14.95 -7.16
C GLU A 49 -12.85 13.85 -7.53
N LYS A 50 -13.99 13.83 -6.85
CA LYS A 50 -15.09 12.91 -7.13
C LYS A 50 -15.55 13.02 -8.58
N ASN A 51 -15.59 11.89 -9.24
CA ASN A 51 -16.18 11.80 -10.59
C ASN A 51 -17.70 11.73 -10.47
N LYS A 52 -18.38 12.85 -10.76
CA LYS A 52 -19.84 12.95 -10.67
C LYS A 52 -20.57 12.09 -11.71
N ASP A 53 -19.88 11.71 -12.79
CA ASP A 53 -20.43 10.88 -13.86
C ASP A 53 -20.24 9.37 -13.59
N TYR A 54 -19.56 9.01 -12.51
CA TYR A 54 -19.32 7.62 -12.14
C TYR A 54 -20.56 6.99 -11.53
N VAL A 55 -21.00 5.89 -12.12
CA VAL A 55 -22.09 5.06 -11.60
C VAL A 55 -21.47 3.82 -10.96
N PRO A 56 -21.59 3.62 -9.62
CA PRO A 56 -21.09 2.42 -8.98
C PRO A 56 -21.88 1.19 -9.43
N ARG A 57 -21.21 0.05 -9.49
CA ARG A 57 -21.86 -1.24 -9.72
C ARG A 57 -22.78 -1.57 -8.55
N GLY A 58 -23.83 -2.37 -8.83
CA GLY A 58 -24.81 -2.76 -7.80
C GLY A 58 -24.32 -3.83 -6.80
N GLU A 59 -23.24 -4.56 -7.14
CA GLU A 59 -22.71 -5.59 -6.26
C GLU A 59 -21.96 -4.99 -5.07
N PRO A 60 -21.97 -5.65 -3.92
CA PRO A 60 -21.21 -5.21 -2.74
C PRO A 60 -19.73 -5.02 -3.06
N ALA A 61 -19.12 -4.03 -2.43
CA ALA A 61 -17.67 -3.81 -2.56
C ALA A 61 -16.90 -5.02 -2.01
N SER A 62 -15.92 -5.49 -2.79
CA SER A 62 -15.04 -6.59 -2.41
C SER A 62 -13.63 -6.25 -2.90
N TRP A 63 -12.75 -5.77 -2.04
CA TRP A 63 -11.41 -5.31 -2.39
C TRP A 63 -11.44 -4.34 -3.58
N THR A 64 -10.73 -4.72 -4.65
CA THR A 64 -10.69 -3.93 -5.90
C THR A 64 -11.90 -4.18 -6.80
N ALA A 65 -12.79 -5.10 -6.45
CA ALA A 65 -13.99 -5.47 -7.21
C ALA A 65 -15.28 -4.91 -6.58
N GLY A 66 -16.41 -5.09 -7.27
CA GLY A 66 -17.73 -4.68 -6.80
C GLY A 66 -17.98 -3.18 -6.93
N GLY A 67 -19.04 -2.71 -6.30
CA GLY A 67 -19.45 -1.31 -6.29
C GLY A 67 -18.52 -0.46 -5.45
N LYS A 68 -18.15 0.71 -5.95
CA LYS A 68 -17.31 1.68 -5.25
C LYS A 68 -18.12 2.95 -5.00
N VAL A 69 -18.66 3.06 -3.78
CA VAL A 69 -19.41 4.24 -3.36
C VAL A 69 -18.48 5.22 -2.70
N VAL A 70 -18.44 6.44 -3.20
CA VAL A 70 -17.56 7.50 -2.70
C VAL A 70 -18.38 8.49 -1.86
N HIS A 71 -17.92 8.69 -0.64
CA HIS A 71 -18.58 9.55 0.36
C HIS A 71 -17.87 10.90 0.55
N VAL A 72 -16.70 11.10 -0.08
CA VAL A 72 -15.92 12.34 0.00
C VAL A 72 -15.83 12.98 -1.39
N ASP A 73 -15.77 14.31 -1.44
CA ASP A 73 -15.73 15.03 -2.72
C ASP A 73 -14.31 15.19 -3.25
N ARG A 74 -13.31 15.16 -2.36
CA ARG A 74 -11.91 15.37 -2.70
C ARG A 74 -11.00 14.50 -1.83
N VAL A 75 -9.91 14.03 -2.43
CA VAL A 75 -8.84 13.30 -1.75
C VAL A 75 -7.50 13.94 -2.10
N GLU A 76 -6.74 14.30 -1.09
CA GLU A 76 -5.37 14.79 -1.23
C GLU A 76 -4.40 13.78 -0.61
N TRP A 77 -3.55 13.22 -1.41
CA TRP A 77 -2.47 12.36 -0.93
C TRP A 77 -1.22 13.22 -0.71
N VAL A 78 -0.89 13.43 0.54
CA VAL A 78 0.27 14.22 0.94
C VAL A 78 1.42 13.28 1.27
N SER A 79 2.56 13.48 0.64
CA SER A 79 3.76 12.69 0.90
C SER A 79 4.44 13.17 2.17
N MET A 80 4.52 12.29 3.17
CA MET A 80 5.24 12.53 4.42
C MET A 80 6.26 11.39 4.60
N PRO A 81 7.53 11.59 4.26
CA PRO A 81 8.54 10.52 4.28
C PRO A 81 8.90 10.05 5.69
N ASP A 82 8.69 10.90 6.70
CA ASP A 82 8.94 10.57 8.10
C ASP A 82 7.66 10.14 8.80
N SER A 83 7.66 8.93 9.38
CA SER A 83 6.48 8.34 10.02
C SER A 83 6.05 9.08 11.28
N LEU A 84 6.97 9.68 12.04
CA LEU A 84 6.63 10.45 13.23
C LEU A 84 5.98 11.77 12.85
N THR A 85 6.46 12.42 11.80
CA THR A 85 5.83 13.62 11.22
C THR A 85 4.40 13.30 10.77
N ALA A 86 4.19 12.18 10.06
CA ALA A 86 2.86 11.76 9.66
C ALA A 86 1.94 11.47 10.86
N ALA A 87 2.47 10.81 11.91
CA ALA A 87 1.73 10.55 13.14
C ALA A 87 1.28 11.84 13.82
N ASN A 88 2.17 12.82 13.94
CA ASN A 88 1.86 14.12 14.53
C ASN A 88 0.84 14.89 13.68
N ALA A 89 0.94 14.86 12.36
CA ALA A 89 -0.04 15.49 11.47
C ALA A 89 -1.46 14.92 11.68
N LEU A 90 -1.58 13.60 11.87
CA LEU A 90 -2.86 12.98 12.21
C LEU A 90 -3.36 13.42 13.60
N LEU A 91 -2.48 13.45 14.60
CA LEU A 91 -2.83 13.89 15.96
C LEU A 91 -3.26 15.36 16.03
N ASN A 92 -2.69 16.19 15.15
CA ASN A 92 -3.02 17.61 15.02
C ASN A 92 -4.22 17.87 14.08
N GLN A 93 -4.81 16.82 13.51
CA GLN A 93 -5.93 16.92 12.54
C GLN A 93 -5.56 17.67 11.24
N GLU A 94 -4.26 17.62 10.86
CA GLU A 94 -3.77 18.15 9.58
C GLU A 94 -4.02 17.16 8.42
N VAL A 95 -4.17 15.87 8.76
CA VAL A 95 -4.58 14.79 7.85
C VAL A 95 -5.64 13.92 8.53
N ASP A 96 -6.50 13.31 7.73
CA ASP A 96 -7.63 12.50 8.21
C ASP A 96 -7.31 11.00 8.27
N PHE A 97 -6.29 10.55 7.53
CA PHE A 97 -6.03 9.14 7.34
C PHE A 97 -4.56 8.85 7.06
N ILE A 98 -4.03 7.80 7.67
CA ILE A 98 -2.72 7.22 7.35
C ILE A 98 -2.93 5.77 6.96
N GLU A 99 -2.56 5.40 5.73
CA GLU A 99 -2.76 4.05 5.20
C GLU A 99 -1.86 3.00 5.89
N VAL A 100 -0.60 3.34 6.09
CA VAL A 100 0.38 2.45 6.73
C VAL A 100 1.15 3.22 7.79
N MET A 101 1.05 2.77 9.04
CA MET A 101 1.77 3.35 10.16
C MET A 101 2.85 2.38 10.65
N SER A 102 4.00 2.92 11.09
CA SER A 102 5.00 2.13 11.80
C SER A 102 4.42 1.55 13.09
N TYR A 103 4.64 0.26 13.34
CA TYR A 103 4.14 -0.42 14.55
C TYR A 103 4.61 0.25 15.82
N ASP A 104 5.83 0.78 15.84
CA ASP A 104 6.42 1.45 17.01
C ASP A 104 5.67 2.74 17.41
N LEU A 105 4.93 3.34 16.48
CA LEU A 105 4.16 4.57 16.71
C LEU A 105 2.70 4.32 17.07
N LEU A 106 2.21 3.08 16.94
CA LEU A 106 0.82 2.75 17.26
C LEU A 106 0.42 3.09 18.72
N PRO A 107 1.30 2.95 19.73
CA PRO A 107 0.97 3.36 21.11
C PRO A 107 0.59 4.84 21.25
N MET A 108 1.02 5.72 20.33
CA MET A 108 0.63 7.15 20.35
C MET A 108 -0.87 7.37 20.12
N PHE A 109 -1.54 6.39 19.53
CA PHE A 109 -2.96 6.45 19.19
C PHE A 109 -3.84 5.67 20.18
N GLU A 110 -3.24 4.89 21.07
CA GLU A 110 -3.96 4.09 22.06
C GLU A 110 -4.74 4.98 23.04
N GLY A 111 -5.98 4.59 23.33
CA GLY A 111 -6.86 5.34 24.24
C GLY A 111 -7.51 6.60 23.64
N ARG A 112 -7.16 6.99 22.42
CA ARG A 112 -7.77 8.13 21.74
C ARG A 112 -9.16 7.75 21.23
N LYS A 113 -10.19 8.53 21.62
CA LYS A 113 -11.59 8.30 21.21
C LYS A 113 -11.92 8.92 19.84
N ASP A 114 -11.12 9.88 19.42
CA ASP A 114 -11.23 10.62 18.17
C ASP A 114 -10.54 9.92 16.99
N LEU A 115 -9.75 8.87 17.28
CA LEU A 115 -9.01 8.11 16.27
C LEU A 115 -9.40 6.62 16.30
N LYS A 116 -9.36 6.00 15.14
CA LYS A 116 -9.57 4.55 14.98
C LYS A 116 -8.34 3.92 14.34
N VAL A 117 -7.72 2.99 15.05
CA VAL A 117 -6.71 2.09 14.48
C VAL A 117 -7.38 0.81 14.05
N ASP A 118 -7.23 0.42 12.80
CA ASP A 118 -7.85 -0.78 12.23
C ASP A 118 -6.89 -1.56 11.33
N ILE A 119 -7.09 -2.86 11.18
CA ILE A 119 -6.38 -3.71 10.23
C ILE A 119 -7.26 -3.87 9.00
N LEU A 120 -6.97 -3.09 7.96
CA LEU A 120 -7.74 -3.08 6.72
C LEU A 120 -7.51 -4.35 5.90
N ASP A 121 -6.25 -4.79 5.80
CA ASP A 121 -5.89 -6.02 5.10
C ASP A 121 -5.78 -7.20 6.07
N LYS A 122 -6.87 -7.97 6.15
CA LYS A 122 -6.94 -9.17 7.00
C LYS A 122 -6.10 -10.35 6.48
N LEU A 123 -5.69 -10.32 5.22
CA LEU A 123 -4.79 -11.31 4.63
C LEU A 123 -3.33 -11.04 5.00
N GLY A 124 -3.04 -9.77 5.35
CA GLY A 124 -1.72 -9.33 5.76
C GLY A 124 -0.72 -9.17 4.62
N LEU A 125 0.45 -8.68 4.97
CA LEU A 125 1.58 -8.56 4.06
C LEU A 125 2.58 -9.67 4.33
N TRP A 126 3.03 -10.31 3.30
CA TRP A 126 4.05 -11.33 3.39
C TRP A 126 5.42 -10.72 3.15
N THR A 127 6.28 -10.81 4.15
CA THR A 127 7.68 -10.43 4.02
C THR A 127 8.50 -11.67 3.72
N TYR A 128 9.30 -11.59 2.68
CA TYR A 128 10.23 -12.64 2.31
C TYR A 128 11.57 -12.05 1.91
N TYR A 129 12.63 -12.81 2.09
CA TYR A 129 13.93 -12.48 1.53
C TYR A 129 14.31 -13.48 0.45
N ARG A 130 14.96 -12.98 -0.58
CA ARG A 130 15.42 -13.76 -1.71
C ARG A 130 16.94 -13.72 -1.75
N PHE A 131 17.56 -14.89 -1.66
CA PHE A 131 19.00 -14.98 -1.86
C PHE A 131 19.38 -14.73 -3.32
N ASN A 132 20.43 -13.96 -3.56
CA ASN A 132 21.02 -13.86 -4.88
C ASN A 132 21.91 -15.09 -5.13
N PHE A 133 21.32 -16.15 -5.68
CA PHE A 133 21.99 -17.43 -5.90
C PHE A 133 22.97 -17.43 -7.09
N LEU A 134 23.11 -16.32 -7.81
CA LEU A 134 24.07 -16.17 -8.91
C LEU A 134 25.49 -15.88 -8.40
N TYR A 135 25.62 -15.39 -7.17
CA TYR A 135 26.91 -14.98 -6.61
C TYR A 135 27.22 -15.69 -5.28
N PRO A 136 28.54 -15.90 -4.99
CA PRO A 136 28.96 -16.36 -3.67
C PRO A 136 28.51 -15.39 -2.57
N PRO A 137 28.21 -15.89 -1.36
CA PRO A 137 28.25 -17.30 -0.94
C PRO A 137 26.94 -18.05 -1.27
N PHE A 138 25.91 -17.36 -1.77
CA PHE A 138 24.57 -17.94 -1.96
C PHE A 138 24.38 -18.72 -3.26
N ASN A 139 25.37 -18.81 -4.14
CA ASN A 139 25.41 -19.79 -5.21
C ASN A 139 25.51 -21.23 -4.67
N ASN A 140 26.03 -21.42 -3.45
CA ASN A 140 26.07 -22.71 -2.77
C ASN A 140 24.72 -23.04 -2.12
N LYS A 141 24.14 -24.17 -2.47
CA LYS A 141 22.87 -24.66 -1.91
C LYS A 141 22.91 -24.87 -0.40
N LEU A 142 24.04 -25.38 0.13
CA LEU A 142 24.18 -25.64 1.56
C LEU A 142 24.20 -24.36 2.37
N VAL A 143 24.85 -23.31 1.85
CA VAL A 143 24.85 -21.97 2.50
C VAL A 143 23.43 -21.39 2.54
N ARG A 144 22.67 -21.50 1.46
CA ARG A 144 21.26 -21.06 1.46
C ARG A 144 20.42 -21.81 2.49
N ARG A 145 20.60 -23.12 2.59
CA ARG A 145 19.90 -23.94 3.60
C ARG A 145 20.32 -23.57 5.01
N ALA A 146 21.60 -23.36 5.26
CA ALA A 146 22.09 -22.92 6.58
C ALA A 146 21.47 -21.57 6.98
N ALA A 147 21.43 -20.62 6.07
CA ALA A 147 20.79 -19.32 6.32
C ALA A 147 19.28 -19.44 6.64
N MET A 148 18.57 -20.36 5.96
CA MET A 148 17.15 -20.63 6.28
C MET A 148 16.96 -21.22 7.67
N TYR A 149 17.86 -22.06 8.15
CA TYR A 149 17.83 -22.62 9.51
C TYR A 149 18.24 -21.60 10.59
N ALA A 150 19.09 -20.64 10.22
CA ALA A 150 19.60 -19.64 11.15
C ALA A 150 18.57 -18.54 11.49
N VAL A 151 17.51 -18.38 10.68
CA VAL A 151 16.52 -17.30 10.84
C VAL A 151 15.19 -17.86 11.33
N GLY A 152 14.83 -17.53 12.56
CA GLY A 152 13.52 -17.83 13.12
C GLY A 152 12.46 -16.84 12.62
N GLN A 153 11.39 -17.34 12.02
CA GLN A 153 10.29 -16.47 11.55
C GLN A 153 9.68 -15.66 12.69
N GLN A 154 9.48 -16.28 13.84
CA GLN A 154 8.89 -15.64 15.00
C GLN A 154 9.75 -14.47 15.51
N ASP A 155 11.07 -14.64 15.54
CA ASP A 155 11.99 -13.61 16.02
C ASP A 155 11.99 -12.40 15.08
N VAL A 156 11.96 -12.64 13.78
CA VAL A 156 11.84 -11.57 12.76
C VAL A 156 10.52 -10.84 12.89
N LEU A 157 9.42 -11.56 13.03
CA LEU A 157 8.08 -10.95 13.15
C LEU A 157 7.94 -10.15 14.44
N LYS A 158 8.50 -10.67 15.54
CA LYS A 158 8.55 -9.95 16.83
C LYS A 158 9.40 -8.68 16.73
N ALA A 159 10.53 -8.73 16.03
CA ALA A 159 11.37 -7.56 15.83
C ALA A 159 10.74 -6.51 14.92
N LEU A 160 9.92 -6.92 13.94
CA LEU A 160 9.26 -6.03 13.00
C LEU A 160 7.98 -5.39 13.55
N ALA A 161 7.13 -6.19 14.21
CA ALA A 161 5.78 -5.77 14.60
C ALA A 161 5.61 -5.62 16.11
N GLY A 162 6.53 -6.15 16.93
CA GLY A 162 6.49 -6.10 18.39
C GLY A 162 5.34 -6.91 18.98
N ASP A 163 4.13 -6.40 18.89
CA ASP A 163 2.93 -7.00 19.47
C ASP A 163 2.40 -8.17 18.60
N PRO A 164 2.19 -9.38 19.16
CA PRO A 164 1.67 -10.55 18.47
C PRO A 164 0.30 -10.35 17.79
N LYS A 165 -0.48 -9.36 18.19
CA LYS A 165 -1.76 -9.06 17.55
C LYS A 165 -1.62 -8.58 16.09
N TYR A 166 -0.43 -8.11 15.70
CA TYR A 166 -0.16 -7.57 14.36
C TYR A 166 0.57 -8.54 13.43
N TYR A 167 0.91 -9.75 13.89
CA TYR A 167 1.55 -10.73 13.02
C TYR A 167 1.06 -12.14 13.26
N LYS A 168 1.25 -12.98 12.27
CA LYS A 168 0.95 -14.41 12.33
C LYS A 168 2.08 -15.20 11.68
N ILE A 169 2.50 -16.28 12.34
CA ILE A 169 3.46 -17.21 11.75
C ILE A 169 2.80 -17.89 10.57
N CYS A 170 3.45 -17.86 9.42
CA CYS A 170 3.01 -18.52 8.21
C CYS A 170 3.85 -19.77 7.97
N VAL A 171 3.19 -20.92 7.88
CA VAL A 171 3.84 -22.22 7.66
C VAL A 171 3.79 -22.68 6.20
N ALA A 172 3.17 -21.91 5.33
CA ALA A 172 3.03 -22.20 3.91
C ALA A 172 3.42 -20.99 3.06
N VAL A 173 3.86 -21.24 1.82
CA VAL A 173 4.18 -20.18 0.84
C VAL A 173 2.89 -19.53 0.32
N PHE A 174 1.81 -20.29 0.29
CA PHE A 174 0.47 -19.80 -0.06
C PHE A 174 -0.43 -20.04 1.14
N GLY A 175 -1.05 -18.97 1.64
CA GLY A 175 -1.97 -19.00 2.77
C GLY A 175 -3.38 -19.46 2.39
#